data_238ebac4262a352dc01c80018692bdcf
#
_entry.id   238ebac4262a352dc01c80018692bdcf
#
_cell.length_a   1.000
_cell.length_b   1.000
_cell.length_c   1.000
_cell.angle_alpha   90.00
_cell.angle_beta   90.00
_cell.angle_gamma   90.00
#
_symmetry.space_group_name_H-M   'P 1'
#
loop_
_entity.id
_entity.type
_entity.pdbx_description
1 polymer ?
#
loop_
_entity_poly.entity_id
_entity_poly.type
_entity_poly.pdbx_seq_one_letter_code
_entity_poly.pdbx_strand_id
1 'polypeptide(L)'
;MKTYMANPDKIERKWYVVDASEYTLGRLAAEVAKVLRGKNKPEFTPHVDTGDYVIVVNAEKVNVTGKKLNQKIYYNHSEYVGGMKETTLAEMMAKKPEKVIELAVKGMLPKGPLGRTMIKKLHVYAGAEHAHQAQKPEVLTF
;
A
#
# COMPACT_ATOMS: atom_id res chain seq x y z
N MET A 1 5.47 -20.47 -30.96
CA MET A 1 5.05 -20.27 -29.55
C MET A 1 5.03 -18.78 -29.26
N LYS A 2 3.94 -18.27 -28.72
CA LYS A 2 3.82 -16.86 -28.39
C LYS A 2 3.71 -16.70 -26.86
N THR A 3 4.46 -15.75 -26.32
CA THR A 3 4.34 -15.36 -24.90
C THR A 3 3.05 -14.59 -24.69
N TYR A 4 2.32 -14.87 -23.62
CA TYR A 4 1.12 -14.11 -23.24
C TYR A 4 1.51 -12.70 -22.82
N MET A 5 0.79 -11.72 -23.33
CA MET A 5 0.85 -10.32 -22.90
C MET A 5 -0.53 -9.85 -22.48
N ALA A 6 -0.63 -9.29 -21.28
CA ALA A 6 -1.90 -8.78 -20.77
C ALA A 6 -2.38 -7.56 -21.59
N ASN A 7 -3.68 -7.52 -21.86
CA ASN A 7 -4.32 -6.35 -22.45
C ASN A 7 -5.03 -5.57 -21.35
N PRO A 8 -4.74 -4.27 -21.17
CA PRO A 8 -5.35 -3.45 -20.12
C PRO A 8 -6.89 -3.48 -20.12
N ASP A 9 -7.51 -3.58 -21.28
CA ASP A 9 -8.96 -3.58 -21.43
C ASP A 9 -9.65 -4.89 -21.03
N LYS A 10 -8.88 -5.98 -20.94
CA LYS A 10 -9.39 -7.32 -20.64
C LYS A 10 -9.07 -7.80 -19.23
N ILE A 11 -8.37 -6.99 -18.44
CA ILE A 11 -7.97 -7.38 -17.08
C ILE A 11 -9.16 -7.21 -16.14
N GLU A 12 -9.53 -8.29 -15.48
CA GLU A 12 -10.49 -8.26 -14.38
C GLU A 12 -9.78 -7.90 -13.08
N ARG A 13 -10.24 -6.84 -12.41
CA ARG A 13 -9.71 -6.40 -11.12
C ARG A 13 -10.71 -6.68 -10.03
N LYS A 14 -10.23 -7.36 -9.01
CA LYS A 14 -11.00 -7.64 -7.79
C LYS A 14 -10.70 -6.61 -6.71
N TRP A 15 -11.56 -6.55 -5.72
CA TRP A 15 -11.38 -5.73 -4.54
C TRP A 15 -11.12 -6.63 -3.34
N TYR A 16 -10.09 -6.30 -2.57
CA TYR A 16 -9.72 -7.03 -1.36
C TYR A 16 -9.67 -6.09 -0.16
N VAL A 17 -10.05 -6.61 0.99
CA VAL A 17 -9.92 -5.91 2.27
C VAL A 17 -8.97 -6.69 3.19
N VAL A 18 -8.05 -5.99 3.82
CA VAL A 18 -7.04 -6.53 4.72
C VAL A 18 -7.08 -5.78 6.05
N ASP A 19 -7.02 -6.49 7.15
CA ASP A 19 -6.91 -5.91 8.48
C ASP A 19 -5.43 -5.73 8.86
N ALA A 20 -5.00 -4.49 9.05
CA ALA A 20 -3.63 -4.17 9.42
C ALA A 20 -3.25 -4.58 10.84
N SER A 21 -4.23 -4.77 11.72
CA SER A 21 -3.98 -5.14 13.13
C SER A 21 -3.34 -6.51 13.29
N GLU A 22 -3.50 -7.40 12.32
CA GLU A 22 -2.98 -8.77 12.35
C GLU A 22 -1.52 -8.88 11.89
N TYR A 23 -0.95 -7.83 11.30
CA TYR A 23 0.36 -7.89 10.62
C TYR A 23 1.33 -6.83 11.12
N THR A 24 2.61 -7.08 10.90
CA THR A 24 3.65 -6.06 11.02
C THR A 24 3.70 -5.19 9.77
N LEU A 25 4.05 -3.91 9.94
CA LEU A 25 4.03 -2.92 8.87
C LEU A 25 4.77 -3.36 7.60
N GLY A 26 6.01 -3.82 7.73
CA GLY A 26 6.83 -4.19 6.58
C GLY A 26 6.29 -5.40 5.82
N ARG A 27 5.85 -6.43 6.54
CA ARG A 27 5.27 -7.65 5.93
C ARG A 27 3.94 -7.37 5.26
N LEU A 28 3.08 -6.59 5.92
CA LEU A 28 1.81 -6.14 5.32
C LEU A 28 2.07 -5.37 4.03
N ALA A 29 2.97 -4.40 4.07
CA ALA A 29 3.29 -3.58 2.90
C ALA A 29 3.84 -4.41 1.73
N ALA A 30 4.67 -5.42 2.00
CA ALA A 30 5.22 -6.30 0.97
C ALA A 30 4.12 -7.12 0.26
N GLU A 31 3.21 -7.72 1.01
CA GLU A 31 2.12 -8.51 0.45
C GLU A 31 1.10 -7.62 -0.29
N VAL A 32 0.76 -6.47 0.26
CA VAL A 32 -0.11 -5.49 -0.41
C VAL A 32 0.50 -5.00 -1.72
N ALA A 33 1.79 -4.68 -1.74
CA ALA A 33 2.49 -4.27 -2.96
C ALA A 33 2.49 -5.35 -4.03
N LYS A 34 2.64 -6.61 -3.63
CA LYS A 34 2.56 -7.78 -4.52
C LYS A 34 1.19 -7.91 -5.19
N VAL A 35 0.11 -7.73 -4.44
CA VAL A 35 -1.26 -7.74 -4.95
C VAL A 35 -1.53 -6.54 -5.87
N LEU A 36 -1.11 -5.34 -5.49
CA LEU A 36 -1.25 -4.12 -6.29
C LEU A 36 -0.52 -4.21 -7.63
N ARG A 37 0.63 -4.87 -7.65
CA ARG A 37 1.41 -5.09 -8.87
C ARG A 37 0.88 -6.23 -9.74
N GLY A 38 0.12 -7.16 -9.14
CA GLY A 38 -0.44 -8.32 -9.83
C GLY A 38 0.47 -9.53 -9.94
N LYS A 39 1.56 -9.59 -9.16
CA LYS A 39 2.51 -10.73 -9.18
C LYS A 39 1.89 -12.07 -8.75
N ASN A 40 0.76 -12.03 -8.06
CA ASN A 40 0.02 -13.23 -7.66
C ASN A 40 -0.84 -13.83 -8.78
N LYS A 41 -0.97 -13.13 -9.90
CA LYS A 41 -1.75 -13.59 -11.05
C LYS A 41 -0.86 -14.26 -12.11
N PRO A 42 -1.32 -15.35 -12.76
CA PRO A 42 -0.57 -15.98 -13.85
C PRO A 42 -0.43 -15.09 -15.08
N GLU A 43 -1.33 -14.14 -15.26
CA GLU A 43 -1.35 -13.16 -16.37
C GLU A 43 -0.44 -11.96 -16.15
N PHE A 44 0.38 -11.96 -15.08
CA PHE A 44 1.29 -10.86 -14.78
C PHE A 44 2.18 -10.49 -15.97
N THR A 45 2.15 -9.20 -16.32
CA THR A 45 2.98 -8.61 -17.38
C THR A 45 3.67 -7.36 -16.81
N PRO A 46 5.01 -7.26 -16.86
CA PRO A 46 5.74 -6.19 -16.17
C PRO A 46 5.41 -4.77 -16.62
N HIS A 47 5.04 -4.56 -17.88
CA HIS A 47 4.73 -3.24 -18.44
C HIS A 47 3.25 -2.85 -18.36
N VAL A 48 2.40 -3.75 -17.87
CA VAL A 48 0.96 -3.54 -17.72
C VAL A 48 0.56 -3.66 -16.26
N ASP A 49 -0.35 -2.80 -15.80
CA ASP A 49 -0.93 -2.88 -14.47
C ASP A 49 -2.00 -3.97 -14.41
N THR A 50 -1.61 -5.16 -13.95
CA THR A 50 -2.49 -6.33 -13.81
C THR A 50 -3.02 -6.53 -12.38
N GLY A 51 -2.66 -5.66 -11.44
CA GLY A 51 -3.00 -5.80 -10.04
C GLY A 51 -4.45 -5.47 -9.69
N ASP A 52 -4.82 -5.80 -8.46
CA ASP A 52 -6.15 -5.62 -7.90
C ASP A 52 -6.21 -4.40 -6.97
N TYR A 53 -7.42 -4.00 -6.60
CA TYR A 53 -7.65 -2.97 -5.59
C TYR A 53 -7.51 -3.57 -4.20
N VAL A 54 -6.86 -2.86 -3.30
CA VAL A 54 -6.67 -3.27 -1.90
C VAL A 54 -7.16 -2.17 -0.96
N ILE A 55 -7.98 -2.57 0.00
CA ILE A 55 -8.46 -1.73 1.09
C ILE A 55 -7.77 -2.22 2.36
N VAL A 56 -7.06 -1.35 3.04
CA VAL A 56 -6.45 -1.65 4.34
C VAL A 56 -7.23 -0.92 5.42
N VAL A 57 -7.70 -1.66 6.40
CA VAL A 57 -8.43 -1.12 7.56
C VAL A 57 -7.60 -1.25 8.82
N ASN A 58 -7.98 -0.53 9.89
CA ASN A 58 -7.27 -0.52 11.17
C ASN A 58 -5.80 -0.09 11.07
N ALA A 59 -5.49 0.88 10.21
CA ALA A 59 -4.12 1.36 10.03
C ALA A 59 -3.48 1.86 11.34
N GLU A 60 -4.26 2.40 12.25
CA GLU A 60 -3.80 2.85 13.57
C GLU A 60 -3.28 1.72 14.47
N LYS A 61 -3.68 0.47 14.20
CA LYS A 61 -3.36 -0.71 15.01
C LYS A 61 -2.25 -1.57 14.40
N VAL A 62 -1.61 -1.12 13.34
CA VAL A 62 -0.54 -1.88 12.68
C VAL A 62 0.63 -2.09 13.65
N ASN A 63 1.16 -3.31 13.68
CA ASN A 63 2.27 -3.67 14.55
C ASN A 63 3.61 -3.18 14.01
N VAL A 64 4.43 -2.63 14.88
CA VAL A 64 5.79 -2.19 14.59
C VAL A 64 6.74 -2.82 15.61
N THR A 65 7.81 -3.46 15.12
CA THR A 65 8.76 -4.18 15.99
C THR A 65 9.90 -3.28 16.47
N GLY A 66 10.50 -3.66 17.60
CA GLY A 66 11.67 -2.99 18.16
C GLY A 66 11.38 -1.56 18.61
N LYS A 67 12.37 -0.69 18.47
CA LYS A 67 12.30 0.72 18.89
C LYS A 67 11.91 1.66 17.76
N LYS A 68 11.34 1.16 16.66
CA LYS A 68 11.00 1.96 15.47
C LYS A 68 10.03 3.10 15.74
N LEU A 69 9.13 2.96 16.71
CA LEU A 69 8.21 4.04 17.07
C LEU A 69 8.92 5.35 17.40
N ASN A 70 10.06 5.27 18.09
CA ASN A 70 10.83 6.44 18.49
C ASN A 70 12.02 6.74 17.58
N GLN A 71 12.54 5.74 16.88
CA GLN A 71 13.78 5.84 16.10
C GLN A 71 13.57 6.03 14.61
N LYS A 72 12.46 5.52 14.05
CA LYS A 72 12.15 5.72 12.64
C LYS A 72 11.68 7.14 12.42
N ILE A 73 12.37 7.84 11.51
CA ILE A 73 12.11 9.25 11.19
C ILE A 73 11.70 9.38 9.72
N TYR A 74 10.61 10.10 9.48
CA TYR A 74 10.16 10.50 8.16
C TYR A 74 10.64 11.91 7.87
N TYR A 75 11.39 12.07 6.77
CA TYR A 75 11.95 13.33 6.35
C TYR A 75 11.10 13.99 5.28
N ASN A 76 10.88 15.28 5.40
CA ASN A 76 10.20 16.09 4.41
C ASN A 76 10.94 17.42 4.27
N HIS A 77 11.14 17.89 3.04
CA HIS A 77 11.89 19.12 2.74
C HIS A 77 10.97 20.15 2.08
N SER A 78 10.99 21.39 2.59
CA SER A 78 10.13 22.47 2.09
C SER A 78 10.72 23.21 0.87
N GLU A 79 11.83 22.74 0.29
CA GLU A 79 12.58 23.37 -0.80
C GLU A 79 13.29 24.69 -0.44
N TYR A 80 13.29 25.07 0.83
CA TYR A 80 14.06 26.21 1.36
C TYR A 80 15.28 25.74 2.16
N VAL A 81 16.32 26.56 2.21
CA VAL A 81 17.50 26.29 3.03
C VAL A 81 17.07 26.10 4.50
N GLY A 82 17.53 25.01 5.13
CA GLY A 82 17.12 24.67 6.50
C GLY A 82 15.68 24.18 6.65
N GLY A 83 14.98 23.89 5.54
CA GLY A 83 13.58 23.46 5.52
C GLY A 83 13.34 21.96 5.73
N MET A 84 14.33 21.19 6.21
CA MET A 84 14.14 19.77 6.52
C MET A 84 13.25 19.58 7.75
N LYS A 85 12.16 18.86 7.58
CA LYS A 85 11.25 18.51 8.66
C LYS A 85 11.38 17.03 8.98
N GLU A 86 11.43 16.73 10.27
CA GLU A 86 11.54 15.37 10.79
C GLU A 86 10.27 15.04 11.57
N THR A 87 9.71 13.87 11.29
CA THR A 87 8.52 13.34 11.99
C THR A 87 8.81 11.91 12.42
N THR A 88 8.68 11.61 13.70
CA THR A 88 8.86 10.24 14.18
C THR A 88 7.69 9.37 13.78
N LEU A 89 7.90 8.05 13.78
CA LEU A 89 6.81 7.10 13.49
C LEU A 89 5.65 7.26 14.48
N ALA A 90 5.94 7.49 15.78
CA ALA A 90 4.91 7.69 16.79
C ALA A 90 4.03 8.93 16.49
N GLU A 91 4.64 10.04 16.08
CA GLU A 91 3.90 11.25 15.67
C GLU A 91 3.08 11.02 14.40
N MET A 92 3.64 10.32 13.42
CA MET A 92 2.94 9.99 12.19
C MET A 92 1.72 9.08 12.45
N MET A 93 1.87 8.07 13.32
CA MET A 93 0.77 7.19 13.72
C MET A 93 -0.33 7.93 14.48
N ALA A 94 0.03 8.93 15.28
CA ALA A 94 -0.94 9.75 16.02
C ALA A 94 -1.73 10.70 15.10
N LYS A 95 -1.05 11.30 14.12
CA LYS A 95 -1.64 12.33 13.24
C LYS A 95 -2.29 11.76 11.97
N LYS A 96 -1.58 10.87 11.27
CA LYS A 96 -1.99 10.33 9.97
C LYS A 96 -1.51 8.89 9.82
N PRO A 97 -2.16 7.92 10.49
CA PRO A 97 -1.74 6.52 10.42
C PRO A 97 -1.82 5.93 9.00
N GLU A 98 -2.71 6.44 8.16
CA GLU A 98 -2.84 5.99 6.76
C GLU A 98 -1.55 6.24 5.98
N LYS A 99 -0.88 7.37 6.23
CA LYS A 99 0.37 7.72 5.57
C LYS A 99 1.50 6.74 5.84
N VAL A 100 1.53 6.11 7.01
CA VAL A 100 2.54 5.13 7.38
C VAL A 100 2.50 3.94 6.42
N ILE A 101 1.31 3.40 6.19
CA ILE A 101 1.11 2.27 5.28
C ILE A 101 1.30 2.69 3.82
N GLU A 102 0.74 3.83 3.41
CA GLU A 102 0.91 4.35 2.05
C GLU A 102 2.38 4.53 1.66
N LEU A 103 3.19 5.13 2.54
CA LEU A 103 4.62 5.34 2.30
C LEU A 103 5.40 4.03 2.24
N ALA A 104 5.06 3.06 3.12
CA ALA A 104 5.69 1.75 3.11
C ALA A 104 5.40 1.00 1.79
N VAL A 105 4.15 0.98 1.34
CA VAL A 105 3.75 0.35 0.08
C VAL A 105 4.35 1.06 -1.12
N LYS A 106 4.31 2.39 -1.13
CA LYS A 106 4.90 3.21 -2.21
C LYS A 106 6.39 2.93 -2.40
N GLY A 107 7.12 2.75 -1.30
CA GLY A 107 8.53 2.39 -1.35
C GLY A 107 8.80 1.02 -1.98
N MET A 108 7.85 0.11 -1.93
CA MET A 108 7.94 -1.26 -2.48
C MET A 108 7.38 -1.41 -3.90
N LEU A 109 6.67 -0.40 -4.41
CA LEU A 109 6.18 -0.38 -5.77
C LEU A 109 7.24 0.17 -6.74
N PRO A 110 7.15 -0.14 -8.05
CA PRO A 110 8.06 0.41 -9.05
C PRO A 110 8.07 1.95 -9.03
N LYS A 111 9.21 2.52 -9.34
CA LYS A 111 9.36 3.96 -9.52
C LYS A 111 9.01 4.30 -10.97
N GLY A 112 8.18 5.28 -11.17
CA GLY A 112 7.79 5.70 -12.51
C GLY A 112 6.27 5.83 -12.70
N PRO A 113 5.79 6.10 -13.93
CA PRO A 113 4.38 6.32 -14.21
C PRO A 113 3.48 5.13 -13.84
N LEU A 114 3.93 3.91 -14.15
CA LEU A 114 3.17 2.70 -13.86
C LEU A 114 3.01 2.47 -12.35
N GLY A 115 4.08 2.66 -11.56
CA GLY A 115 4.01 2.58 -10.11
C GLY A 115 3.10 3.62 -9.47
N ARG A 116 3.03 4.82 -10.06
CA ARG A 116 2.10 5.87 -9.61
C ARG A 116 0.63 5.53 -9.90
N THR A 117 0.35 4.78 -10.94
CA THR A 117 -1.01 4.27 -11.18
C THR A 117 -1.36 3.12 -10.25
N MET A 118 -0.39 2.25 -9.93
CA MET A 118 -0.59 1.14 -8.99
C MET A 118 -0.95 1.61 -7.59
N ILE A 119 -0.29 2.65 -7.07
CA ILE A 119 -0.56 3.16 -5.73
C ILE A 119 -1.96 3.76 -5.59
N LYS A 120 -2.56 4.23 -6.66
CA LYS A 120 -3.93 4.76 -6.65
C LYS A 120 -4.99 3.70 -6.38
N LYS A 121 -4.67 2.42 -6.52
CA LYS A 121 -5.56 1.30 -6.20
C LYS A 121 -5.51 0.92 -4.71
N LEU A 122 -4.64 1.53 -3.94
CA LEU A 122 -4.58 1.34 -2.49
C LEU A 122 -5.47 2.36 -1.79
N HIS A 123 -6.33 1.87 -0.92
CA HIS A 123 -7.18 2.67 -0.05
C HIS A 123 -6.90 2.28 1.40
N VAL A 124 -6.47 3.23 2.21
CA VAL A 124 -6.10 2.98 3.61
C VAL A 124 -7.04 3.76 4.53
N TYR A 125 -7.55 3.08 5.53
CA TYR A 125 -8.44 3.65 6.54
C TYR A 125 -7.86 3.41 7.94
N ALA A 126 -7.91 4.44 8.79
CA ALA A 126 -7.43 4.36 10.16
C ALA A 126 -8.29 3.43 11.02
N GLY A 127 -9.60 3.51 10.88
CA GLY A 127 -10.57 2.68 11.60
C GLY A 127 -10.93 1.37 10.89
N ALA A 128 -11.92 0.69 11.43
CA ALA A 128 -12.40 -0.59 10.89
C ALA A 128 -13.39 -0.44 9.72
N GLU A 129 -13.94 0.74 9.51
CA GLU A 129 -14.92 1.01 8.48
C GLU A 129 -14.29 1.55 7.20
N HIS A 130 -14.87 1.18 6.06
CA HIS A 130 -14.47 1.69 4.75
C HIS A 130 -15.69 2.03 3.90
N ALA A 131 -15.51 2.88 2.90
CA ALA A 131 -16.60 3.37 2.03
C ALA A 131 -16.83 2.51 0.77
N HIS A 132 -16.26 1.32 0.69
CA HIS A 132 -16.23 0.49 -0.52
C HIS A 132 -17.13 -0.76 -0.45
N GLN A 133 -18.24 -0.70 0.29
CA GLN A 133 -19.18 -1.83 0.39
C GLN A 133 -19.85 -2.18 -0.94
N ALA A 134 -20.07 -1.21 -1.80
CA ALA A 134 -20.67 -1.41 -3.11
C ALA A 134 -19.84 -2.29 -4.04
N GLN A 135 -18.51 -2.27 -3.89
CA GLN A 135 -17.57 -3.09 -4.65
C GLN A 135 -17.49 -4.55 -4.17
N LYS A 136 -18.15 -4.88 -3.05
CA LYS A 136 -18.15 -6.23 -2.44
C LYS A 136 -16.74 -6.80 -2.29
N PRO A 137 -15.86 -6.16 -1.49
CA PRO A 137 -14.48 -6.62 -1.34
C PRO A 137 -14.42 -7.98 -0.64
N GLU A 138 -13.51 -8.83 -1.12
CA GLU A 138 -13.21 -10.12 -0.50
C GLU A 138 -12.19 -9.93 0.62
N VAL A 139 -12.33 -10.68 1.71
CA VAL A 139 -11.33 -10.66 2.79
C VAL A 139 -10.07 -11.39 2.33
N LEU A 140 -8.92 -10.72 2.47
CA LEU A 140 -7.62 -11.28 2.11
C LEU A 140 -6.78 -11.47 3.37
N THR A 141 -6.27 -12.68 3.57
CA THR A 141 -5.34 -13.04 4.62
C THR A 141 -4.03 -13.53 4.02
N PHE A 142 -2.91 -13.15 4.63
CA PHE A 142 -1.57 -13.53 4.17
C PHE A 142 -0.92 -14.57 5.07
#